data_aef4e5e4da13a869f44bb944f0d72cc0
#
_entry.id   aef4e5e4da13a869f44bb944f0d72cc0
#
_cell.length_a   1.000
_cell.length_b   1.000
_cell.length_c   1.000
_cell.angle_alpha   90.00
_cell.angle_beta   90.00
_cell.angle_gamma   90.00
#
_symmetry.space_group_name_H-M   'P 1'
#
loop_
_entity.id
_entity.type
_entity.pdbx_description
1 polymer ?
#
loop_
_entity_poly.entity_id
_entity_poly.type
_entity_poly.pdbx_seq_one_letter_code
_entity_poly.pdbx_strand_id
1 'polypeptide(L)'
;MLIHPNIDPVAISIGPLAVRWYGLMYLVGFAAGWWLGLRRIAKGLAPVTRQQFDDLLFMAVLGVILGGRLGYVLFYKPGYYLAHPLEIFAVWQGGMSFHGGLLGVILAMALAARRHKLAFLRLMDFVAPLCPLGIAAGRLGNFINGELYGRVTDLPWGMLFRGAGDAPRHPSQLYEFALEGLALFALLWWFSAKPRPRGQEIGRAHV
;
A
#
# COMPACT_ATOMS: atom_id res chain seq x y z
N MET A 1 16.51 -23.62 11.99
CA MET A 1 15.17 -23.09 12.29
C MET A 1 15.32 -21.63 12.66
N LEU A 2 14.65 -20.73 11.97
CA LEU A 2 14.74 -19.29 12.21
C LEU A 2 13.68 -18.88 13.24
N ILE A 3 13.97 -17.84 14.01
CA ILE A 3 13.03 -17.27 14.98
C ILE A 3 12.80 -15.82 14.56
N HIS A 4 11.53 -15.41 14.47
CA HIS A 4 11.17 -14.01 14.19
C HIS A 4 11.75 -13.11 15.31
N PRO A 5 12.41 -12.00 14.97
CA PRO A 5 13.12 -11.15 15.94
C PRO A 5 12.22 -10.45 16.97
N ASN A 6 10.89 -10.62 16.91
CA ASN A 6 9.90 -10.03 17.83
C ASN A 6 10.11 -8.53 18.07
N ILE A 7 10.24 -7.78 16.96
CA ILE A 7 10.40 -6.33 16.99
C ILE A 7 9.15 -5.72 17.63
N ASP A 8 9.34 -4.74 18.52
CA ASP A 8 8.22 -3.98 19.07
C ASP A 8 7.50 -3.25 17.93
N PRO A 9 6.18 -3.45 17.72
CA PRO A 9 5.40 -2.75 16.71
C PRO A 9 5.40 -1.23 16.88
N VAL A 10 5.71 -0.73 18.08
CA VAL A 10 5.86 0.70 18.39
C VAL A 10 7.30 1.12 18.14
N ALA A 11 7.51 1.99 17.15
CA ALA A 11 8.83 2.53 16.83
C ALA A 11 9.27 3.60 17.85
N ILE A 12 8.36 4.50 18.22
CA ILE A 12 8.62 5.61 19.13
C ILE A 12 7.34 5.90 19.92
N SER A 13 7.47 6.11 21.23
CA SER A 13 6.40 6.60 22.10
C SER A 13 6.73 8.00 22.60
N ILE A 14 5.82 8.96 22.39
CA ILE A 14 5.94 10.34 22.90
C ILE A 14 4.68 10.63 23.74
N GLY A 15 4.78 10.40 25.02
CA GLY A 15 3.63 10.47 25.93
C GLY A 15 2.54 9.47 25.50
N PRO A 16 1.28 9.90 25.30
CA PRO A 16 0.19 9.02 24.89
C PRO A 16 0.22 8.64 23.39
N LEU A 17 1.10 9.25 22.59
CA LEU A 17 1.22 9.01 21.17
C LEU A 17 2.23 7.91 20.88
N ALA A 18 1.76 6.81 20.31
CA ALA A 18 2.59 5.70 19.84
C ALA A 18 2.71 5.72 18.30
N VAL A 19 3.91 5.99 17.79
CA VAL A 19 4.23 5.90 16.38
C VAL A 19 4.59 4.45 16.06
N ARG A 20 3.81 3.80 15.22
CA ARG A 20 3.99 2.40 14.85
C ARG A 20 4.81 2.25 13.57
N TRP A 21 5.66 1.23 13.49
CA TRP A 21 6.42 0.88 12.29
C TRP A 21 5.54 0.76 11.04
N TYR A 22 4.37 0.16 11.18
CA TYR A 22 3.43 0.00 10.06
C TYR A 22 3.01 1.35 9.45
N GLY A 23 2.71 2.34 10.29
CA GLY A 23 2.42 3.70 9.85
C GLY A 23 3.63 4.37 9.17
N LEU A 24 4.84 4.18 9.72
CA LEU A 24 6.07 4.68 9.10
C LEU A 24 6.33 4.05 7.74
N MET A 25 6.05 2.75 7.57
CA MET A 25 6.19 2.08 6.27
C MET A 25 5.24 2.64 5.22
N TYR A 26 4.02 3.03 5.59
CA TYR A 26 3.13 3.77 4.68
C TYR A 26 3.73 5.10 4.25
N LEU A 27 4.29 5.88 5.19
CA LEU A 27 4.95 7.14 4.86
C LEU A 27 6.16 6.92 3.93
N VAL A 28 6.97 5.88 4.17
CA VAL A 28 8.08 5.50 3.29
C VAL A 28 7.57 5.14 1.89
N GLY A 29 6.49 4.36 1.79
CA GLY A 29 5.87 4.00 0.51
C GLY A 29 5.38 5.22 -0.27
N PHE A 30 4.66 6.13 0.39
CA PHE A 30 4.19 7.37 -0.23
C PHE A 30 5.34 8.30 -0.64
N ALA A 31 6.35 8.47 0.21
CA ALA A 31 7.53 9.29 -0.08
C ALA A 31 8.32 8.72 -1.26
N ALA A 32 8.51 7.41 -1.33
CA ALA A 32 9.16 6.74 -2.45
C ALA A 32 8.37 6.92 -3.75
N GLY A 33 7.06 6.69 -3.72
CA GLY A 33 6.18 6.90 -4.87
C GLY A 33 6.20 8.36 -5.35
N TRP A 34 6.13 9.31 -4.44
CA TRP A 34 6.22 10.73 -4.76
C TRP A 34 7.56 11.09 -5.43
N TRP A 35 8.68 10.69 -4.83
CA TRP A 35 10.01 10.93 -5.38
C TRP A 35 10.21 10.32 -6.77
N LEU A 36 9.77 9.07 -6.97
CA LEU A 36 9.83 8.41 -8.27
C LEU A 36 8.93 9.08 -9.31
N GLY A 37 7.72 9.49 -8.91
CA GLY A 37 6.82 10.24 -9.77
C GLY A 37 7.42 11.55 -10.24
N LEU A 38 8.05 12.32 -9.35
CA LEU A 38 8.77 13.54 -9.70
C LEU A 38 9.91 13.27 -10.68
N ARG A 39 10.66 12.16 -10.51
CA ARG A 39 11.70 11.75 -11.49
C ARG A 39 11.12 11.42 -12.86
N ARG A 40 9.95 10.77 -12.92
CA ARG A 40 9.27 10.49 -14.20
C ARG A 40 8.77 11.78 -14.86
N ILE A 41 8.24 12.72 -14.10
CA ILE A 41 7.82 14.05 -14.58
C ILE A 41 9.04 14.80 -15.18
N ALA A 42 10.15 14.85 -14.46
CA ALA A 42 11.36 15.50 -14.92
C ALA A 42 11.95 14.90 -16.22
N LYS A 43 11.70 13.61 -16.47
CA LYS A 43 12.09 12.89 -17.69
C LYS A 43 11.08 12.99 -18.83
N GLY A 44 9.97 13.71 -18.66
CA GLY A 44 8.90 13.82 -19.67
C GLY A 44 8.09 12.52 -19.86
N LEU A 45 8.18 11.57 -18.93
CA LEU A 45 7.47 10.26 -18.98
C LEU A 45 6.12 10.28 -18.26
N ALA A 46 5.66 11.43 -17.78
CA ALA A 46 4.41 11.58 -17.04
C ALA A 46 3.37 12.35 -17.86
N PRO A 47 2.07 11.97 -17.77
CA PRO A 47 0.98 12.72 -18.39
C PRO A 47 0.52 13.91 -17.55
N VAL A 48 1.19 14.19 -16.43
CA VAL A 48 0.81 15.17 -15.41
C VAL A 48 1.93 16.14 -15.13
N THR A 49 1.59 17.34 -14.72
CA THR A 49 2.52 18.31 -14.14
C THR A 49 2.84 17.95 -12.69
N ARG A 50 3.88 18.57 -12.12
CA ARG A 50 4.21 18.39 -10.70
C ARG A 50 3.02 18.74 -9.79
N GLN A 51 2.37 19.87 -10.01
CA GLN A 51 1.23 20.31 -9.21
C GLN A 51 0.06 19.32 -9.30
N GLN A 52 -0.26 18.85 -10.52
CA GLN A 52 -1.29 17.82 -10.71
C GLN A 52 -0.92 16.51 -10.00
N PHE A 53 0.35 16.15 -9.95
CA PHE A 53 0.81 14.95 -9.27
C PHE A 53 0.70 15.08 -7.73
N ASP A 54 1.01 16.24 -7.17
CA ASP A 54 0.82 16.51 -5.75
C ASP A 54 -0.67 16.43 -5.37
N ASP A 55 -1.57 17.00 -6.20
CA ASP A 55 -3.02 16.85 -6.05
C ASP A 55 -3.49 15.39 -6.12
N LEU A 56 -2.94 14.61 -7.07
CA LEU A 56 -3.21 13.19 -7.22
C LEU A 56 -2.83 12.40 -5.99
N LEU A 57 -1.64 12.65 -5.45
CA LEU A 57 -1.14 11.97 -4.25
C LEU A 57 -2.03 12.28 -3.04
N PHE A 58 -2.40 13.55 -2.86
CA PHE A 58 -3.34 13.95 -1.81
C PHE A 58 -4.69 13.24 -1.94
N MET A 59 -5.25 13.21 -3.15
CA MET A 59 -6.51 12.51 -3.41
C MET A 59 -6.38 11.00 -3.19
N ALA A 60 -5.24 10.38 -3.53
CA ALA A 60 -4.98 8.97 -3.26
C ALA A 60 -4.98 8.68 -1.75
N VAL A 61 -4.29 9.48 -0.95
CA VAL A 61 -4.25 9.35 0.51
C VAL A 61 -5.66 9.47 1.10
N LEU A 62 -6.44 10.45 0.67
CA LEU A 62 -7.84 10.58 1.09
C LEU A 62 -8.68 9.37 0.66
N GLY A 63 -8.47 8.88 -0.56
CA GLY A 63 -9.13 7.67 -1.09
C GLY A 63 -8.86 6.44 -0.23
N VAL A 64 -7.59 6.22 0.17
CA VAL A 64 -7.22 5.12 1.08
C VAL A 64 -7.94 5.26 2.42
N ILE A 65 -7.87 6.42 3.05
CA ILE A 65 -8.41 6.65 4.40
C ILE A 65 -9.94 6.56 4.38
N LEU A 66 -10.60 7.33 3.54
CA LEU A 66 -12.07 7.38 3.48
C LEU A 66 -12.64 6.06 2.97
N GLY A 67 -12.09 5.53 1.89
CA GLY A 67 -12.53 4.25 1.32
C GLY A 67 -12.30 3.09 2.29
N GLY A 68 -11.11 3.02 2.90
CA GLY A 68 -10.78 1.99 3.88
C GLY A 68 -11.71 2.02 5.09
N ARG A 69 -11.99 3.21 5.62
CA ARG A 69 -12.90 3.37 6.76
C ARG A 69 -14.34 3.06 6.41
N LEU A 70 -14.86 3.64 5.31
CA LEU A 70 -16.23 3.38 4.86
C LEU A 70 -16.44 1.89 4.52
N GLY A 71 -15.47 1.27 3.84
CA GLY A 71 -15.52 -0.16 3.56
C GLY A 71 -15.57 -1.00 4.84
N TYR A 72 -14.82 -0.64 5.87
CA TYR A 72 -14.90 -1.34 7.15
C TYR A 72 -16.24 -1.15 7.84
N VAL A 73 -16.73 0.08 7.91
CA VAL A 73 -18.03 0.43 8.50
C VAL A 73 -19.16 -0.34 7.84
N LEU A 74 -19.20 -0.36 6.51
CA LEU A 74 -20.32 -0.91 5.75
C LEU A 74 -20.30 -2.44 5.70
N PHE A 75 -19.13 -3.07 5.62
CA PHE A 75 -19.02 -4.52 5.36
C PHE A 75 -18.67 -5.35 6.59
N TYR A 76 -18.01 -4.77 7.62
CA TYR A 76 -17.55 -5.54 8.77
C TYR A 76 -18.41 -5.33 10.02
N LYS A 77 -18.90 -4.12 10.27
CA LYS A 77 -19.65 -3.80 11.49
C LYS A 77 -20.82 -2.81 11.25
N PRO A 78 -21.70 -3.01 10.25
CA PRO A 78 -22.74 -2.03 9.93
C PRO A 78 -23.69 -1.76 11.09
N GLY A 79 -24.14 -2.79 11.80
CA GLY A 79 -25.05 -2.64 12.94
C GLY A 79 -24.46 -1.85 14.10
N TYR A 80 -23.17 -2.03 14.36
CA TYR A 80 -22.47 -1.26 15.40
C TYR A 80 -22.44 0.24 15.07
N TYR A 81 -22.04 0.59 13.83
CA TYR A 81 -21.89 1.99 13.43
C TYR A 81 -23.23 2.70 13.19
N LEU A 82 -24.32 1.97 12.95
CA LEU A 82 -25.66 2.53 12.96
C LEU A 82 -26.06 3.02 14.36
N ALA A 83 -25.65 2.30 15.41
CA ALA A 83 -25.88 2.70 16.81
C ALA A 83 -24.88 3.78 17.31
N HIS A 84 -23.68 3.86 16.70
CA HIS A 84 -22.59 4.75 17.10
C HIS A 84 -22.03 5.56 15.92
N PRO A 85 -22.84 6.42 15.27
CA PRO A 85 -22.47 7.08 14.00
C PRO A 85 -21.25 8.00 14.10
N LEU A 86 -20.98 8.60 15.25
CA LEU A 86 -19.83 9.46 15.45
C LEU A 86 -18.50 8.68 15.41
N GLU A 87 -18.51 7.41 15.76
CA GLU A 87 -17.32 6.57 15.74
C GLU A 87 -16.86 6.20 14.32
N ILE A 88 -17.68 6.46 13.29
CA ILE A 88 -17.28 6.31 11.88
C ILE A 88 -16.03 7.15 11.60
N PHE A 89 -15.90 8.31 12.21
CA PHE A 89 -14.76 9.22 12.03
C PHE A 89 -13.51 8.85 12.84
N ALA A 90 -13.63 7.94 13.79
CA ALA A 90 -12.54 7.56 14.69
C ALA A 90 -11.55 6.59 14.01
N VAL A 91 -10.87 7.05 12.95
CA VAL A 91 -9.88 6.25 12.18
C VAL A 91 -8.69 5.80 13.02
N TRP A 92 -8.36 6.51 14.09
CA TRP A 92 -7.27 6.19 15.02
C TRP A 92 -7.53 4.95 15.90
N GLN A 93 -8.77 4.49 15.99
CA GLN A 93 -9.16 3.26 16.69
C GLN A 93 -8.93 2.00 15.84
N GLY A 94 -8.44 2.15 14.60
CA GLY A 94 -8.29 1.06 13.66
C GLY A 94 -9.60 0.77 12.89
N GLY A 95 -9.69 -0.41 12.29
CA GLY A 95 -10.86 -0.79 11.48
C GLY A 95 -10.81 -0.17 10.09
N MET A 96 -9.93 -0.72 9.24
CA MET A 96 -9.75 -0.34 7.84
C MET A 96 -9.96 -1.57 6.95
N SER A 97 -10.67 -1.38 5.83
CA SER A 97 -10.87 -2.40 4.80
C SER A 97 -9.89 -2.19 3.65
N PHE A 98 -9.12 -3.22 3.31
CA PHE A 98 -8.25 -3.19 2.14
C PHE A 98 -9.03 -2.92 0.85
N HIS A 99 -10.13 -3.67 0.62
CA HIS A 99 -10.96 -3.49 -0.57
C HIS A 99 -11.60 -2.10 -0.63
N GLY A 100 -12.04 -1.59 0.53
CA GLY A 100 -12.57 -0.23 0.62
C GLY A 100 -11.52 0.82 0.26
N GLY A 101 -10.29 0.68 0.76
CA GLY A 101 -9.16 1.54 0.42
C GLY A 101 -8.81 1.50 -1.06
N LEU A 102 -8.76 0.30 -1.65
CA LEU A 102 -8.50 0.12 -3.08
C LEU A 102 -9.56 0.81 -3.95
N LEU A 103 -10.85 0.57 -3.66
CA LEU A 103 -11.95 1.23 -4.38
C LEU A 103 -11.92 2.75 -4.20
N GLY A 104 -11.58 3.22 -3.00
CA GLY A 104 -11.41 4.64 -2.71
C GLY A 104 -10.31 5.29 -3.55
N VAL A 105 -9.15 4.62 -3.69
CA VAL A 105 -8.06 5.11 -4.55
C VAL A 105 -8.48 5.10 -6.02
N ILE A 106 -9.10 4.03 -6.52
CA ILE A 106 -9.56 3.96 -7.90
C ILE A 106 -10.53 5.11 -8.20
N LEU A 107 -11.49 5.36 -7.31
CA LEU A 107 -12.42 6.47 -7.44
C LEU A 107 -11.70 7.82 -7.41
N ALA A 108 -10.78 8.04 -6.47
CA ALA A 108 -9.97 9.25 -6.38
C ALA A 108 -9.20 9.51 -7.67
N MET A 109 -8.57 8.48 -8.24
CA MET A 109 -7.84 8.59 -9.51
C MET A 109 -8.79 8.88 -10.68
N ALA A 110 -9.98 8.29 -10.71
CA ALA A 110 -10.98 8.57 -11.75
C ALA A 110 -11.50 10.03 -11.68
N LEU A 111 -11.75 10.52 -10.46
CA LEU A 111 -12.15 11.92 -10.25
C LEU A 111 -11.04 12.90 -10.64
N ALA A 112 -9.80 12.59 -10.25
CA ALA A 112 -8.64 13.40 -10.62
C ALA A 112 -8.39 13.40 -12.14
N ALA A 113 -8.51 12.24 -12.80
CA ALA A 113 -8.40 12.14 -14.26
C ALA A 113 -9.45 13.02 -14.96
N ARG A 114 -10.71 12.99 -14.46
CA ARG A 114 -11.79 13.88 -14.97
C ARG A 114 -11.47 15.35 -14.74
N ARG A 115 -11.06 15.72 -13.51
CA ARG A 115 -10.75 17.11 -13.13
C ARG A 115 -9.65 17.71 -14.01
N HIS A 116 -8.59 16.91 -14.26
CA HIS A 116 -7.45 17.36 -15.06
C HIS A 116 -7.55 17.03 -16.56
N LYS A 117 -8.72 16.52 -17.02
CA LYS A 117 -9.00 16.15 -18.42
C LYS A 117 -7.99 15.13 -18.97
N LEU A 118 -7.56 14.20 -18.14
CA LEU A 118 -6.61 13.14 -18.47
C LEU A 118 -7.35 11.83 -18.84
N ALA A 119 -6.78 11.05 -19.75
CA ALA A 119 -7.26 9.69 -19.98
C ALA A 119 -6.91 8.82 -18.77
N PHE A 120 -7.91 8.18 -18.14
CA PHE A 120 -7.76 7.38 -16.91
C PHE A 120 -6.67 6.31 -17.05
N LEU A 121 -6.68 5.52 -18.13
CA LEU A 121 -5.67 4.47 -18.34
C LEU A 121 -4.25 5.05 -18.47
N ARG A 122 -4.08 6.23 -19.10
CA ARG A 122 -2.78 6.87 -19.19
C ARG A 122 -2.26 7.35 -17.82
N LEU A 123 -3.19 7.77 -16.95
CA LEU A 123 -2.86 8.09 -15.57
C LEU A 123 -2.45 6.83 -14.80
N MET A 124 -3.19 5.71 -14.99
CA MET A 124 -2.88 4.44 -14.35
C MET A 124 -1.54 3.86 -14.81
N ASP A 125 -1.20 3.96 -16.10
CA ASP A 125 0.13 3.59 -16.61
C ASP A 125 1.26 4.38 -15.95
N PHE A 126 1.05 5.66 -15.64
CA PHE A 126 2.02 6.46 -14.89
C PHE A 126 2.13 6.03 -13.43
N VAL A 127 1.01 5.68 -12.78
CA VAL A 127 0.96 5.31 -11.36
C VAL A 127 1.45 3.89 -11.11
N ALA A 128 1.17 2.95 -12.02
CA ALA A 128 1.47 1.52 -11.84
C ALA A 128 2.92 1.22 -11.39
N PRO A 129 3.98 1.78 -12.01
CA PRO A 129 5.35 1.53 -11.57
C PRO A 129 5.74 2.22 -10.26
N LEU A 130 4.88 3.07 -9.68
CA LEU A 130 5.12 3.72 -8.39
C LEU A 130 4.61 2.86 -7.21
N CYS A 131 3.63 1.97 -7.45
CA CYS A 131 2.94 1.20 -6.42
C CYS A 131 3.80 0.11 -5.75
N PRO A 132 4.66 -0.66 -6.46
CA PRO A 132 5.32 -1.83 -5.87
C PRO A 132 6.20 -1.49 -4.67
N LEU A 133 6.86 -0.34 -4.64
CA LEU A 133 7.65 0.06 -3.45
C LEU A 133 6.75 0.36 -2.23
N GLY A 134 5.51 0.82 -2.46
CA GLY A 134 4.52 0.93 -1.40
C GLY A 134 4.09 -0.43 -0.86
N ILE A 135 3.91 -1.42 -1.75
CA ILE A 135 3.64 -2.82 -1.36
C ILE A 135 4.83 -3.37 -0.56
N ALA A 136 6.06 -3.20 -1.06
CA ALA A 136 7.26 -3.61 -0.34
C ALA A 136 7.31 -3.04 1.09
N ALA A 137 7.11 -1.73 1.23
CA ALA A 137 7.10 -1.08 2.54
C ALA A 137 6.00 -1.65 3.45
N GLY A 138 4.79 -1.87 2.95
CA GLY A 138 3.71 -2.50 3.70
C GLY A 138 4.03 -3.92 4.15
N ARG A 139 4.62 -4.76 3.27
CA ARG A 139 5.03 -6.14 3.61
C ARG A 139 6.14 -6.18 4.65
N LEU A 140 7.08 -5.24 4.58
CA LEU A 140 8.08 -5.08 5.62
C LEU A 140 7.44 -4.68 6.97
N GLY A 141 6.45 -3.80 6.95
CA GLY A 141 5.65 -3.47 8.13
C GLY A 141 4.92 -4.67 8.72
N ASN A 142 4.31 -5.53 7.88
CA ASN A 142 3.68 -6.78 8.33
C ASN A 142 4.71 -7.74 8.95
N PHE A 143 5.90 -7.84 8.36
CA PHE A 143 6.99 -8.65 8.93
C PHE A 143 7.42 -8.13 10.31
N ILE A 144 7.63 -6.82 10.46
CA ILE A 144 7.98 -6.19 11.75
C ILE A 144 6.91 -6.48 12.80
N ASN A 145 5.63 -6.41 12.43
CA ASN A 145 4.52 -6.73 13.33
C ASN A 145 4.35 -8.24 13.62
N GLY A 146 5.03 -9.12 12.87
CA GLY A 146 4.87 -10.57 13.01
C GLY A 146 3.50 -11.08 12.57
N GLU A 147 2.86 -10.43 11.60
CA GLU A 147 1.53 -10.74 11.09
C GLU A 147 1.55 -11.16 9.61
N LEU A 148 0.46 -11.79 9.13
CA LEU A 148 0.33 -12.26 7.73
C LEU A 148 1.43 -13.24 7.29
N TYR A 149 1.92 -14.06 8.21
CA TYR A 149 2.81 -15.17 7.91
C TYR A 149 2.07 -16.27 7.13
N GLY A 150 2.83 -17.11 6.42
CA GLY A 150 2.28 -18.15 5.57
C GLY A 150 1.90 -19.44 6.33
N ARG A 151 1.60 -20.48 5.55
CA ARG A 151 1.32 -21.82 6.06
C ARG A 151 2.53 -22.45 6.76
N VAL A 152 2.30 -23.50 7.52
CA VAL A 152 3.35 -24.34 8.13
C VAL A 152 4.25 -24.92 7.04
N THR A 153 5.56 -25.05 7.34
CA THR A 153 6.57 -25.55 6.41
C THR A 153 7.71 -26.25 7.14
N ASP A 154 8.27 -27.27 6.51
CA ASP A 154 9.46 -27.98 6.96
C ASP A 154 10.75 -27.48 6.29
N LEU A 155 10.67 -26.41 5.50
CA LEU A 155 11.82 -25.84 4.81
C LEU A 155 12.82 -25.22 5.80
N PRO A 156 14.14 -25.27 5.51
CA PRO A 156 15.18 -24.81 6.45
C PRO A 156 15.09 -23.32 6.80
N TRP A 157 14.44 -22.52 5.99
CA TRP A 157 14.18 -21.08 6.24
C TRP A 157 12.78 -20.81 6.83
N GLY A 158 12.03 -21.85 7.19
CA GLY A 158 10.81 -21.70 7.98
C GLY A 158 11.08 -20.94 9.27
N MET A 159 10.17 -20.07 9.67
CA MET A 159 10.34 -19.15 10.80
C MET A 159 9.23 -19.33 11.83
N LEU A 160 9.61 -19.31 13.11
CA LEU A 160 8.67 -19.29 14.23
C LEU A 160 8.22 -17.85 14.47
N PHE A 161 6.91 -17.62 14.41
CA PHE A 161 6.29 -16.33 14.71
C PHE A 161 5.58 -16.40 16.06
N ARG A 162 5.73 -15.35 16.87
CA ARG A 162 5.06 -15.25 18.16
C ARG A 162 3.53 -15.28 17.97
N GLY A 163 2.84 -16.16 18.71
CA GLY A 163 1.39 -16.32 18.61
C GLY A 163 0.89 -17.17 17.43
N ALA A 164 1.81 -17.72 16.60
CA ALA A 164 1.46 -18.58 15.47
C ALA A 164 1.44 -20.07 15.79
N GLY A 165 1.70 -20.46 17.05
CA GLY A 165 1.95 -21.84 17.50
C GLY A 165 3.41 -22.23 17.36
N ASP A 166 3.72 -23.50 17.63
CA ASP A 166 5.09 -24.01 17.74
C ASP A 166 5.66 -24.55 16.41
N ALA A 167 4.89 -24.49 15.33
CA ALA A 167 5.30 -24.94 14.02
C ALA A 167 5.90 -23.80 13.18
N PRO A 168 7.05 -24.04 12.49
CA PRO A 168 7.64 -23.04 11.61
C PRO A 168 6.73 -22.75 10.41
N ARG A 169 6.72 -21.52 9.97
CA ARG A 169 5.87 -21.01 8.88
C ARG A 169 6.69 -20.29 7.83
N HIS A 170 6.16 -20.24 6.61
CA HIS A 170 6.75 -19.42 5.57
C HIS A 170 6.72 -17.94 5.98
N PRO A 171 7.85 -17.21 5.89
CA PRO A 171 7.87 -15.75 6.03
C PRO A 171 7.30 -15.11 4.75
N SER A 172 5.99 -15.29 4.49
CA SER A 172 5.33 -14.86 3.25
C SER A 172 5.48 -13.38 2.99
N GLN A 173 5.53 -12.57 4.05
CA GLN A 173 5.76 -11.13 3.96
C GLN A 173 7.09 -10.81 3.23
N LEU A 174 8.14 -11.59 3.48
CA LEU A 174 9.45 -11.41 2.83
C LEU A 174 9.44 -11.87 1.37
N TYR A 175 8.65 -12.92 1.04
CA TYR A 175 8.48 -13.34 -0.36
C TYR A 175 7.74 -12.28 -1.16
N GLU A 176 6.65 -11.75 -0.60
CA GLU A 176 5.85 -10.70 -1.22
C GLU A 176 6.65 -9.38 -1.32
N PHE A 177 7.42 -9.03 -0.28
CA PHE A 177 8.39 -7.93 -0.35
C PHE A 177 9.35 -8.08 -1.54
N ALA A 178 9.94 -9.26 -1.72
CA ALA A 178 10.91 -9.50 -2.78
C ALA A 178 10.25 -9.55 -4.17
N LEU A 179 9.13 -10.25 -4.31
CA LEU A 179 8.50 -10.52 -5.60
C LEU A 179 7.53 -9.40 -6.03
N GLU A 180 6.54 -9.06 -5.20
CA GLU A 180 5.54 -8.04 -5.49
C GLU A 180 6.08 -6.61 -5.28
N GLY A 181 7.05 -6.47 -4.39
CA GLY A 181 7.75 -5.22 -4.13
C GLY A 181 8.91 -5.00 -5.10
N LEU A 182 10.05 -5.62 -4.85
CA LEU A 182 11.30 -5.29 -5.53
C LEU A 182 11.36 -5.80 -6.98
N ALA A 183 11.02 -7.07 -7.23
CA ALA A 183 11.10 -7.66 -8.56
C ALA A 183 10.08 -7.02 -9.51
N LEU A 184 8.83 -6.86 -9.06
CA LEU A 184 7.79 -6.20 -9.84
C LEU A 184 8.14 -4.73 -10.09
N PHE A 185 8.69 -4.02 -9.07
CA PHE A 185 9.20 -2.66 -9.27
C PHE A 185 10.25 -2.60 -10.37
N ALA A 186 11.28 -3.46 -10.32
CA ALA A 186 12.34 -3.48 -11.31
C ALA A 186 11.78 -3.77 -12.72
N LEU A 187 10.85 -4.72 -12.84
CA LEU A 187 10.19 -5.07 -14.10
C LEU A 187 9.39 -3.89 -14.67
N LEU A 188 8.50 -3.29 -13.86
CA LEU A 188 7.66 -2.18 -14.30
C LEU A 188 8.48 -0.93 -14.59
N TRP A 189 9.50 -0.64 -13.79
CA TRP A 189 10.39 0.49 -14.00
C TRP A 189 11.17 0.37 -15.31
N TRP A 190 11.74 -0.81 -15.59
CA TRP A 190 12.41 -1.10 -16.85
C TRP A 190 11.44 -1.05 -18.04
N PHE A 191 10.26 -1.65 -17.89
CA PHE A 191 9.25 -1.68 -18.95
C PHE A 191 8.75 -0.28 -19.29
N SER A 192 8.51 0.57 -18.29
CA SER A 192 7.99 1.93 -18.42
C SER A 192 9.07 2.98 -18.77
N ALA A 193 10.33 2.56 -18.95
CA ALA A 193 11.41 3.47 -19.34
C ALA A 193 11.24 4.07 -20.74
N LYS A 194 10.41 3.45 -21.59
CA LYS A 194 10.08 3.91 -22.94
C LYS A 194 8.58 4.18 -23.06
N PRO A 195 8.16 5.22 -23.84
CA PRO A 195 6.74 5.45 -24.10
C PRO A 195 6.05 4.20 -24.68
N ARG A 196 4.85 3.89 -24.16
CA ARG A 196 4.08 2.72 -24.54
C ARG A 196 2.64 3.10 -24.92
N PRO A 197 1.92 2.27 -25.68
CA PRO A 197 0.49 2.42 -25.87
C PRO A 197 -0.27 2.41 -24.52
N ARG A 198 -1.41 3.10 -24.48
CA ARG A 198 -2.21 3.27 -23.27
C ARG A 198 -2.68 1.93 -22.69
N GLY A 199 -2.60 1.77 -21.38
CA GLY A 199 -3.08 0.59 -20.65
C GLY A 199 -2.10 -0.58 -20.60
N GLN A 200 -0.92 -0.49 -21.22
CA GLN A 200 0.04 -1.61 -21.22
C GLN A 200 0.80 -1.75 -19.89
N GLU A 201 1.07 -0.67 -19.19
CA GLU A 201 1.82 -0.72 -17.92
C GLU A 201 0.93 -1.24 -16.80
N ILE A 202 -0.30 -0.73 -16.70
CA ILE A 202 -1.27 -1.22 -15.70
C ILE A 202 -1.66 -2.68 -15.95
N GLY A 203 -1.80 -3.11 -17.21
CA GLY A 203 -2.10 -4.49 -17.54
C GLY A 203 -1.02 -5.47 -17.09
N ARG A 204 0.24 -5.08 -17.09
CA ARG A 204 1.35 -5.92 -16.60
C ARG A 204 1.53 -5.90 -15.07
N ALA A 205 0.96 -4.94 -14.39
CA ALA A 205 0.98 -4.90 -12.92
C ALA A 205 0.03 -5.94 -12.29
N HIS A 206 -0.83 -6.58 -13.08
CA HIS A 206 -1.80 -7.58 -12.64
C HIS A 206 -1.44 -9.03 -13.06
N VAL A 207 -0.26 -9.24 -13.63
CA VAL A 207 0.31 -10.55 -13.94
C VAL A 207 1.31 -10.94 -12.87
#